data_3b215a60ec1293b150a770e3682164b1
#
_entry.id   3b215a60ec1293b150a770e3682164b1
#
_cell.length_a   1.000
_cell.length_b   1.000
_cell.length_c   1.000
_cell.angle_alpha   90.00
_cell.angle_beta   90.00
_cell.angle_gamma   90.00
#
_symmetry.space_group_name_H-M   'P 1'
#
loop_
_entity.id
_entity.type
_entity.pdbx_description
1 polymer ?
#
loop_
_entity_poly.entity_id
_entity_poly.type
_entity_poly.pdbx_seq_one_letter_code
_entity_poly.pdbx_strand_id
1 'polypeptide(L)'
;LEEQTKAMGEFVKSMDSDETFAICLGDLVGWDHRLYPGIKKAFDQVGIPMRIVMGNHDMTCWGNQFEGSAKDFEDAFGPAWYSFNVGKVHYVVLNNNFFIGRDWFYIGYLEQRQLRWLERDLSYVPAGSTVVVSVHIPTTLWESDREAFSYNDISEIMSNKKALYERLAPYKAIILSGHTHTSMNQIITPDLMEQNISGLCGAW
;
A
#
# COMPACT_ATOMS: atom_id res chain seq x y z
N LEU A 1 -4.86 1.22 18.71
CA LEU A 1 -3.60 0.81 18.11
C LEU A 1 -2.68 0.10 19.09
N GLU A 2 -2.43 0.66 20.31
CA GLU A 2 -1.51 0.05 21.29
C GLU A 2 -1.91 -1.38 21.70
N GLU A 3 -3.19 -1.64 21.92
CA GLU A 3 -3.69 -2.98 22.23
C GLU A 3 -3.50 -3.97 21.07
N GLN A 4 -3.78 -3.52 19.84
CA GLN A 4 -3.62 -4.34 18.64
C GLN A 4 -2.14 -4.66 18.38
N THR A 5 -1.25 -3.67 18.48
CA THR A 5 0.19 -3.91 18.29
C THR A 5 0.79 -4.79 19.38
N LYS A 6 0.29 -4.69 20.62
CA LYS A 6 0.67 -5.60 21.71
C LYS A 6 0.22 -7.04 21.41
N ALA A 7 -1.05 -7.22 21.00
CA ALA A 7 -1.57 -8.54 20.63
C ALA A 7 -0.80 -9.14 19.44
N MET A 8 -0.45 -8.34 18.42
CA MET A 8 0.42 -8.75 17.32
C MET A 8 1.79 -9.19 17.83
N GLY A 9 2.42 -8.44 18.75
CA GLY A 9 3.70 -8.79 19.32
C GLY A 9 3.66 -10.11 20.12
N GLU A 10 2.58 -10.40 20.82
CA GLU A 10 2.36 -11.68 21.49
C GLU A 10 2.20 -12.84 20.49
N PHE A 11 1.45 -12.61 19.41
CA PHE A 11 1.28 -13.60 18.33
C PHE A 11 2.62 -13.92 17.64
N VAL A 12 3.38 -12.88 17.29
CA VAL A 12 4.69 -13.00 16.63
C VAL A 12 5.67 -13.82 17.46
N LYS A 13 5.66 -13.69 18.79
CA LYS A 13 6.49 -14.50 19.69
C LYS A 13 6.21 -16.00 19.60
N SER A 14 5.03 -16.38 19.13
CA SER A 14 4.66 -17.78 18.87
C SER A 14 5.11 -18.29 17.51
N MET A 15 5.60 -17.41 16.65
CA MET A 15 6.09 -17.73 15.30
C MET A 15 7.59 -17.96 15.35
N ASP A 16 8.02 -19.05 14.75
CA ASP A 16 9.45 -19.31 14.56
C ASP A 16 9.84 -18.76 13.19
N SER A 17 10.42 -17.53 13.15
CA SER A 17 11.06 -17.13 11.90
C SER A 17 11.83 -15.82 11.95
N ASP A 18 13.08 -15.89 11.54
CA ASP A 18 13.92 -14.76 11.18
C ASP A 18 13.43 -14.06 9.89
N GLU A 19 12.46 -14.65 9.19
CA GLU A 19 11.89 -14.14 7.92
C GLU A 19 10.50 -13.51 8.10
N THR A 20 10.03 -13.34 9.35
CA THR A 20 8.72 -12.72 9.63
C THR A 20 8.80 -11.20 9.58
N PHE A 21 7.86 -10.58 8.90
CA PHE A 21 7.65 -9.14 8.88
C PHE A 21 6.16 -8.83 8.75
N ALA A 22 5.76 -7.61 9.02
CA ALA A 22 4.40 -7.15 8.83
C ALA A 22 4.33 -6.05 7.76
N ILE A 23 3.20 -5.98 7.06
CA ILE A 23 2.90 -4.90 6.11
C ILE A 23 1.70 -4.12 6.64
N CYS A 24 1.86 -2.82 6.83
CA CYS A 24 0.77 -1.89 7.08
C CYS A 24 0.38 -1.21 5.76
N LEU A 25 -0.89 -1.28 5.40
CA LEU A 25 -1.38 -0.83 4.09
C LEU A 25 -1.81 0.65 4.05
N GLY A 26 -1.30 1.46 4.97
CA GLY A 26 -1.50 2.91 4.98
C GLY A 26 -2.56 3.39 5.94
N ASP A 27 -2.85 4.68 5.88
CA ASP A 27 -3.76 5.40 6.79
C ASP A 27 -3.35 5.24 8.25
N LEU A 28 -2.09 5.58 8.53
CA LEU A 28 -1.49 5.48 9.87
C LEU A 28 -2.12 6.42 10.87
N VAL A 29 -2.62 7.54 10.37
CA VAL A 29 -3.22 8.63 11.15
C VAL A 29 -4.43 9.21 10.41
N GLY A 30 -5.32 9.90 11.15
CA GLY A 30 -6.42 10.67 10.55
C GLY A 30 -5.98 12.11 10.23
N TRP A 31 -4.98 12.30 9.35
CA TRP A 31 -4.42 13.59 8.91
C TRP A 31 -3.59 14.36 9.95
N ASP A 32 -3.43 13.86 11.17
CA ASP A 32 -2.58 14.50 12.18
C ASP A 32 -1.20 13.83 12.23
N HIS A 33 -0.27 14.28 11.39
CA HIS A 33 1.08 13.72 11.28
C HIS A 33 1.93 13.91 12.56
N ARG A 34 1.50 14.74 13.51
CA ARG A 34 2.13 14.86 14.83
C ARG A 34 2.04 13.56 15.64
N LEU A 35 1.15 12.66 15.23
CA LEU A 35 0.99 11.34 15.85
C LEU A 35 2.02 10.29 15.37
N TYR A 36 2.76 10.53 14.29
CA TYR A 36 3.75 9.57 13.75
C TYR A 36 4.76 9.04 14.78
N PRO A 37 5.31 9.83 15.71
CA PRO A 37 6.18 9.27 16.74
C PRO A 37 5.51 8.21 17.62
N GLY A 38 4.21 8.39 17.93
CA GLY A 38 3.41 7.41 18.66
C GLY A 38 3.16 6.13 17.85
N ILE A 39 2.90 6.27 16.55
CA ILE A 39 2.73 5.14 15.63
C ILE A 39 4.03 4.32 15.56
N LYS A 40 5.19 4.97 15.37
CA LYS A 40 6.49 4.30 15.34
C LYS A 40 6.74 3.51 16.62
N LYS A 41 6.49 4.13 17.77
CA LYS A 41 6.63 3.45 19.08
C LYS A 41 5.70 2.23 19.20
N ALA A 42 4.47 2.33 18.68
CA ALA A 42 3.53 1.21 18.67
C ALA A 42 4.00 0.07 17.76
N PHE A 43 4.54 0.39 16.59
CA PHE A 43 5.11 -0.60 15.66
C PHE A 43 6.35 -1.29 16.24
N ASP A 44 7.22 -0.54 16.93
CA ASP A 44 8.41 -1.11 17.60
C ASP A 44 8.02 -2.18 18.64
N GLN A 45 6.84 -2.10 19.25
CA GLN A 45 6.33 -3.09 20.20
C GLN A 45 5.95 -4.42 19.55
N VAL A 46 5.73 -4.46 18.24
CA VAL A 46 5.43 -5.70 17.51
C VAL A 46 6.65 -6.64 17.49
N GLY A 47 7.85 -6.08 17.46
CA GLY A 47 9.11 -6.83 17.56
C GLY A 47 9.57 -7.49 16.27
N ILE A 48 8.96 -7.15 15.12
CA ILE A 48 9.36 -7.57 13.78
C ILE A 48 9.45 -6.37 12.85
N PRO A 49 10.17 -6.45 11.72
CA PRO A 49 10.21 -5.39 10.74
C PRO A 49 8.81 -5.02 10.23
N MET A 50 8.47 -3.74 10.28
CA MET A 50 7.26 -3.19 9.70
C MET A 50 7.56 -2.62 8.32
N ARG A 51 6.82 -3.03 7.30
CA ARG A 51 6.83 -2.46 5.95
C ARG A 51 5.58 -1.60 5.81
N ILE A 52 5.75 -0.36 5.39
CA ILE A 52 4.67 0.62 5.48
C ILE A 52 4.36 1.14 4.09
N VAL A 53 3.09 1.07 3.71
CA VAL A 53 2.50 1.72 2.54
C VAL A 53 1.96 3.07 3.00
N MET A 54 2.11 4.10 2.18
CA MET A 54 1.51 5.41 2.44
C MET A 54 0.02 5.38 2.07
N GLY A 55 -0.87 5.81 2.98
CA GLY A 55 -2.30 5.99 2.72
C GLY A 55 -2.65 7.42 2.33
N ASN A 56 -3.91 7.65 1.97
CA ASN A 56 -4.36 9.00 1.62
C ASN A 56 -4.41 9.95 2.84
N HIS A 57 -4.66 9.43 4.04
CA HIS A 57 -4.59 10.20 5.28
C HIS A 57 -3.16 10.55 5.71
N ASP A 58 -2.16 9.91 5.12
CA ASP A 58 -0.74 10.17 5.37
C ASP A 58 -0.16 11.26 4.45
N MET A 59 -0.97 11.83 3.54
CA MET A 59 -0.51 12.86 2.62
C MET A 59 -0.31 14.21 3.31
N THR A 60 0.79 14.89 2.99
CA THR A 60 1.05 16.28 3.37
C THR A 60 0.20 17.20 2.49
N CYS A 61 -0.96 17.61 3.00
CA CYS A 61 -1.92 18.45 2.25
C CYS A 61 -1.76 19.95 2.46
N TRP A 62 -0.74 20.36 3.18
CA TRP A 62 -0.45 21.77 3.56
C TRP A 62 0.24 22.56 2.44
N GLY A 63 -0.26 22.50 1.28
CA GLY A 63 0.28 23.23 0.15
C GLY A 63 -0.40 22.79 -1.14
N ASN A 64 -0.26 23.62 -2.16
CA ASN A 64 -0.88 23.39 -3.46
C ASN A 64 0.01 22.53 -4.39
N GLN A 65 1.01 21.83 -3.84
CA GLN A 65 2.01 21.14 -4.65
C GLN A 65 1.94 19.63 -4.46
N PHE A 66 1.72 18.96 -5.56
CA PHE A 66 1.83 17.51 -5.68
C PHE A 66 3.19 16.96 -5.24
N GLU A 67 4.29 17.63 -5.59
CA GLU A 67 5.68 17.24 -5.28
C GLU A 67 6.03 17.31 -3.78
N GLY A 68 5.18 17.50 -2.89
CA GLY A 68 5.45 17.49 -1.45
C GLY A 68 4.46 16.63 -0.69
N SER A 69 3.54 15.97 -1.39
CA SER A 69 2.44 15.25 -0.74
C SER A 69 2.88 14.05 0.11
N ALA A 70 4.06 13.49 -0.14
CA ALA A 70 4.62 12.39 0.66
C ALA A 70 5.64 12.86 1.71
N LYS A 71 5.92 14.15 1.81
CA LYS A 71 7.07 14.64 2.58
C LYS A 71 7.05 14.23 4.05
N ASP A 72 5.99 14.47 4.76
CA ASP A 72 5.92 14.16 6.20
C ASP A 72 6.00 12.66 6.45
N PHE A 73 5.38 11.86 5.55
CA PHE A 73 5.49 10.41 5.58
C PHE A 73 6.93 9.95 5.34
N GLU A 74 7.59 10.47 4.30
CA GLU A 74 8.97 10.10 3.95
C GLU A 74 9.96 10.51 5.02
N ASP A 75 9.78 11.67 5.64
CA ASP A 75 10.61 12.13 6.78
C ASP A 75 10.46 11.19 8.01
N ALA A 76 9.29 10.59 8.20
CA ALA A 76 9.01 9.72 9.34
C ALA A 76 9.36 8.26 9.10
N PHE A 77 9.01 7.71 7.92
CA PHE A 77 9.03 6.26 7.65
C PHE A 77 9.95 5.84 6.51
N GLY A 78 10.52 6.79 5.78
CA GLY A 78 11.37 6.53 4.62
C GLY A 78 10.58 6.57 3.31
N PRO A 79 11.16 6.09 2.20
CA PRO A 79 10.61 6.29 0.86
C PRO A 79 9.19 5.76 0.71
N ALA A 80 8.33 6.52 0.01
CA ALA A 80 6.94 6.16 -0.23
C ALA A 80 6.76 5.00 -1.24
N TRP A 81 7.80 4.64 -1.99
CA TRP A 81 7.84 3.42 -2.80
C TRP A 81 9.24 2.81 -2.77
N TYR A 82 9.29 1.48 -2.70
CA TYR A 82 10.52 0.69 -2.60
C TYR A 82 10.25 -0.79 -2.88
N SER A 83 11.29 -1.59 -3.00
CA SER A 83 11.19 -3.05 -3.09
C SER A 83 12.18 -3.74 -2.16
N PHE A 84 11.92 -5.01 -1.87
CA PHE A 84 12.77 -5.87 -1.06
C PHE A 84 12.46 -7.34 -1.37
N ASN A 85 13.36 -8.23 -0.96
CA ASN A 85 13.15 -9.68 -1.12
C ASN A 85 13.10 -10.35 0.26
N VAL A 86 12.21 -11.32 0.39
CA VAL A 86 12.21 -12.27 1.50
C VAL A 86 12.09 -13.67 0.92
N GLY A 87 13.08 -14.51 1.17
CA GLY A 87 13.18 -15.82 0.53
C GLY A 87 13.22 -15.68 -1.01
N LYS A 88 12.27 -16.32 -1.67
CA LYS A 88 12.13 -16.32 -3.15
C LYS A 88 11.06 -15.35 -3.67
N VAL A 89 10.48 -14.56 -2.78
CA VAL A 89 9.40 -13.64 -3.12
C VAL A 89 9.95 -12.23 -3.23
N HIS A 90 9.60 -11.54 -4.31
CA HIS A 90 9.90 -10.14 -4.52
C HIS A 90 8.72 -9.29 -4.06
N TYR A 91 8.96 -8.36 -3.14
CA TYR A 91 7.96 -7.46 -2.58
C TYR A 91 8.19 -6.05 -3.09
N VAL A 92 7.10 -5.40 -3.49
CA VAL A 92 7.08 -4.03 -3.99
C VAL A 92 6.06 -3.23 -3.20
N VAL A 93 6.45 -2.08 -2.72
CA VAL A 93 5.55 -1.08 -2.11
C VAL A 93 5.46 0.10 -3.07
N LEU A 94 4.25 0.54 -3.41
CA LEU A 94 3.98 1.68 -4.29
C LEU A 94 3.07 2.68 -3.60
N ASN A 95 3.26 3.96 -3.91
CA ASN A 95 2.35 5.03 -3.49
C ASN A 95 1.39 5.34 -4.65
N ASN A 96 0.14 4.94 -4.51
CA ASN A 96 -0.91 5.23 -5.47
C ASN A 96 -1.90 6.31 -5.02
N ASN A 97 -1.54 7.07 -3.97
CA ASN A 97 -2.28 8.25 -3.55
C ASN A 97 -1.76 9.45 -4.31
N PHE A 98 -2.45 9.82 -5.37
CA PHE A 98 -2.06 10.95 -6.21
C PHE A 98 -2.81 12.22 -5.78
N PHE A 99 -2.12 13.13 -5.10
CA PHE A 99 -2.69 14.40 -4.68
C PHE A 99 -2.86 15.35 -5.86
N ILE A 100 -4.07 15.87 -6.08
CA ILE A 100 -4.41 16.71 -7.23
C ILE A 100 -4.72 18.17 -6.89
N GLY A 101 -4.49 18.60 -5.66
CA GLY A 101 -4.61 20.01 -5.29
C GLY A 101 -5.40 20.28 -4.04
N ARG A 102 -6.09 21.41 -3.98
CA ARG A 102 -6.80 21.93 -2.82
C ARG A 102 -7.84 20.94 -2.27
N ASP A 103 -8.24 21.17 -1.02
CA ASP A 103 -9.38 20.51 -0.38
C ASP A 103 -9.22 19.00 -0.21
N TRP A 104 -7.97 18.54 0.08
CA TRP A 104 -7.69 17.14 0.42
C TRP A 104 -7.92 16.17 -0.74
N PHE A 105 -7.84 16.67 -1.96
CA PHE A 105 -8.22 15.98 -3.16
C PHE A 105 -7.13 15.03 -3.64
N TYR A 106 -7.46 13.76 -3.77
CA TYR A 106 -6.59 12.73 -4.32
C TYR A 106 -7.35 11.79 -5.23
N ILE A 107 -6.62 11.05 -6.04
CA ILE A 107 -7.12 9.95 -6.86
C ILE A 107 -6.21 8.73 -6.70
N GLY A 108 -6.78 7.54 -6.92
CA GLY A 108 -6.00 6.33 -7.05
C GLY A 108 -5.25 6.31 -8.38
N TYR A 109 -3.94 6.60 -8.37
CA TYR A 109 -3.16 6.69 -9.59
C TYR A 109 -1.66 6.46 -9.35
N LEU A 110 -1.03 5.63 -10.17
CA LEU A 110 0.41 5.45 -10.18
C LEU A 110 1.06 6.39 -11.19
N GLU A 111 1.96 7.23 -10.68
CA GLU A 111 2.73 8.13 -11.52
C GLU A 111 3.62 7.41 -12.52
N GLN A 112 3.83 8.04 -13.67
CA GLN A 112 4.69 7.51 -14.71
C GLN A 112 6.14 7.26 -14.22
N ARG A 113 6.63 8.05 -13.27
CA ARG A 113 7.96 7.84 -12.67
C ARG A 113 8.02 6.53 -11.86
N GLN A 114 6.98 6.21 -11.08
CA GLN A 114 6.89 4.94 -10.34
C GLN A 114 6.72 3.76 -11.28
N LEU A 115 5.90 3.88 -12.34
CA LEU A 115 5.73 2.83 -13.33
C LEU A 115 7.02 2.50 -14.08
N ARG A 116 7.85 3.52 -14.43
CA ARG A 116 9.17 3.30 -15.03
C ARG A 116 10.16 2.68 -14.04
N TRP A 117 10.11 3.11 -12.78
CA TRP A 117 10.93 2.52 -11.72
C TRP A 117 10.55 1.05 -11.50
N LEU A 118 9.27 0.73 -11.41
CA LEU A 118 8.75 -0.64 -11.26
C LEU A 118 9.19 -1.54 -12.42
N GLU A 119 9.07 -1.05 -13.66
CA GLU A 119 9.53 -1.79 -14.86
C GLU A 119 11.02 -2.14 -14.78
N ARG A 120 11.84 -1.18 -14.36
CA ARG A 120 13.27 -1.41 -14.16
C ARG A 120 13.54 -2.37 -12.99
N ASP A 121 12.87 -2.23 -11.88
CA ASP A 121 13.00 -3.10 -10.72
C ASP A 121 12.64 -4.55 -11.07
N LEU A 122 11.48 -4.75 -11.70
CA LEU A 122 11.03 -6.06 -12.15
C LEU A 122 11.91 -6.69 -13.24
N SER A 123 12.70 -5.89 -13.99
CA SER A 123 13.64 -6.44 -14.98
C SER A 123 14.74 -7.32 -14.37
N TYR A 124 14.97 -7.21 -13.06
CA TYR A 124 15.90 -8.07 -12.32
C TYR A 124 15.24 -9.33 -11.73
N VAL A 125 13.91 -9.44 -11.85
CA VAL A 125 13.13 -10.56 -11.32
C VAL A 125 12.84 -11.56 -12.45
N PRO A 126 13.19 -12.85 -12.31
CA PRO A 126 12.91 -13.85 -13.34
C PRO A 126 11.40 -13.98 -13.60
N ALA A 127 11.02 -14.10 -14.87
CA ALA A 127 9.63 -14.36 -15.24
C ALA A 127 9.10 -15.64 -14.54
N GLY A 128 7.83 -15.64 -14.17
CA GLY A 128 7.21 -16.73 -13.41
C GLY A 128 7.49 -16.72 -11.89
N SER A 129 8.34 -15.77 -11.41
CA SER A 129 8.54 -15.58 -9.97
C SER A 129 7.28 -15.05 -9.28
N THR A 130 7.21 -15.25 -7.96
CA THR A 130 6.17 -14.64 -7.15
C THR A 130 6.54 -13.20 -6.83
N VAL A 131 5.62 -12.27 -7.13
CA VAL A 131 5.73 -10.83 -6.84
C VAL A 131 4.53 -10.42 -6.00
N VAL A 132 4.80 -9.74 -4.88
CA VAL A 132 3.76 -9.16 -4.03
C VAL A 132 3.84 -7.65 -4.12
N VAL A 133 2.77 -6.99 -4.56
CA VAL A 133 2.69 -5.54 -4.68
C VAL A 133 1.74 -5.00 -3.63
N SER A 134 2.21 -4.10 -2.79
CA SER A 134 1.40 -3.43 -1.77
C SER A 134 1.11 -2.00 -2.20
N VAL A 135 -0.17 -1.66 -2.23
CA VAL A 135 -0.71 -0.32 -2.51
C VAL A 135 -1.74 0.04 -1.44
N HIS A 136 -2.10 1.30 -1.32
CA HIS A 136 -3.19 1.69 -0.41
C HIS A 136 -4.55 1.55 -1.07
N ILE A 137 -4.78 2.29 -2.16
CA ILE A 137 -6.05 2.30 -2.89
C ILE A 137 -6.15 1.04 -3.75
N PRO A 138 -7.24 0.26 -3.67
CA PRO A 138 -7.38 -1.00 -4.40
C PRO A 138 -7.46 -0.79 -5.92
N THR A 139 -7.16 -1.87 -6.64
CA THR A 139 -7.33 -1.92 -8.10
C THR A 139 -8.70 -2.46 -8.51
N THR A 140 -9.38 -3.14 -7.59
CA THR A 140 -10.71 -3.72 -7.80
C THR A 140 -11.63 -3.42 -6.61
N LEU A 141 -12.94 -3.39 -6.88
CA LEU A 141 -14.01 -3.31 -5.87
C LEU A 141 -15.01 -4.45 -6.10
N TRP A 142 -15.98 -4.63 -5.19
CA TRP A 142 -17.02 -5.67 -5.27
C TRP A 142 -17.79 -5.70 -6.61
N GLU A 143 -17.88 -4.57 -7.27
CA GLU A 143 -18.48 -4.44 -8.59
C GLU A 143 -17.36 -4.22 -9.61
N SER A 144 -16.54 -5.26 -9.82
CA SER A 144 -15.24 -5.23 -10.47
C SER A 144 -15.21 -4.71 -11.92
N ASP A 145 -16.35 -4.56 -12.57
CA ASP A 145 -16.46 -4.10 -13.97
C ASP A 145 -16.73 -2.60 -14.08
N ARG A 146 -16.84 -1.88 -12.97
CA ARG A 146 -16.93 -0.43 -13.02
C ARG A 146 -15.58 0.17 -13.42
N GLU A 147 -15.52 0.75 -14.58
CA GLU A 147 -14.52 1.77 -14.87
C GLU A 147 -14.83 2.96 -13.96
N ALA A 148 -13.81 3.55 -13.36
CA ALA A 148 -13.94 4.71 -12.49
C ALA A 148 -14.33 5.94 -13.32
N PHE A 149 -15.62 6.23 -13.40
CA PHE A 149 -16.16 7.35 -14.19
C PHE A 149 -16.63 8.52 -13.33
N SER A 150 -16.90 8.31 -12.05
CA SER A 150 -17.30 9.38 -11.15
C SER A 150 -16.13 9.84 -10.30
N TYR A 151 -16.26 11.04 -9.75
CA TYR A 151 -15.28 11.58 -8.83
C TYR A 151 -15.05 10.69 -7.59
N ASN A 152 -16.12 10.15 -7.03
CA ASN A 152 -16.03 9.26 -5.89
C ASN A 152 -15.33 7.94 -6.25
N ASP A 153 -15.53 7.44 -7.48
CA ASP A 153 -14.90 6.19 -7.91
C ASP A 153 -13.39 6.33 -8.10
N ILE A 154 -12.90 7.48 -8.56
CA ILE A 154 -11.46 7.70 -8.79
C ILE A 154 -10.64 7.86 -7.51
N SER A 155 -11.27 8.17 -6.37
CA SER A 155 -10.62 8.15 -5.06
C SER A 155 -10.66 6.77 -4.40
N GLU A 156 -11.63 5.93 -4.76
CA GLU A 156 -11.84 4.60 -4.16
C GLU A 156 -11.13 3.47 -4.89
N ILE A 157 -10.81 3.66 -6.17
CA ILE A 157 -10.19 2.66 -7.03
C ILE A 157 -9.07 3.26 -7.88
N MET A 158 -8.01 2.48 -8.11
CA MET A 158 -6.89 2.91 -8.96
C MET A 158 -7.34 3.08 -10.42
N SER A 159 -7.29 4.30 -10.93
CA SER A 159 -7.76 4.66 -12.27
C SER A 159 -6.89 4.09 -13.40
N ASN A 160 -5.57 3.98 -13.20
CA ASN A 160 -4.64 3.44 -14.21
C ASN A 160 -4.13 2.02 -13.89
N LYS A 161 -4.97 1.20 -13.24
CA LYS A 161 -4.65 -0.18 -12.85
C LYS A 161 -4.12 -1.06 -13.98
N LYS A 162 -4.61 -0.86 -15.23
CA LYS A 162 -4.13 -1.61 -16.40
C LYS A 162 -2.62 -1.47 -16.61
N ALA A 163 -2.06 -0.29 -16.38
CA ALA A 163 -0.62 -0.06 -16.48
C ALA A 163 0.20 -0.84 -15.44
N LEU A 164 -0.36 -1.10 -14.26
CA LEU A 164 0.23 -1.99 -13.26
C LEU A 164 0.11 -3.45 -13.71
N TYR A 165 -1.06 -3.89 -14.15
CA TYR A 165 -1.30 -5.27 -14.57
C TYR A 165 -0.41 -5.70 -15.75
N GLU A 166 -0.18 -4.82 -16.72
CA GLU A 166 0.73 -5.07 -17.85
C GLU A 166 2.14 -5.39 -17.39
N ARG A 167 2.62 -4.69 -16.33
CA ARG A 167 3.96 -4.94 -15.77
C ARG A 167 4.03 -6.20 -14.93
N LEU A 168 2.93 -6.61 -14.33
CA LEU A 168 2.85 -7.82 -13.54
C LEU A 168 2.56 -9.09 -14.36
N ALA A 169 2.12 -8.95 -15.61
CA ALA A 169 1.74 -10.07 -16.48
C ALA A 169 2.79 -11.20 -16.60
N PRO A 170 4.12 -10.93 -16.55
CA PRO A 170 5.11 -12.00 -16.59
C PRO A 170 5.25 -12.82 -15.29
N TYR A 171 4.58 -12.45 -14.21
CA TYR A 171 4.81 -12.96 -12.85
C TYR A 171 3.55 -13.61 -12.27
N LYS A 172 3.74 -14.41 -11.20
CA LYS A 172 2.64 -14.80 -10.31
C LYS A 172 2.48 -13.71 -9.28
N ALA A 173 1.50 -12.84 -9.49
CA ALA A 173 1.38 -11.59 -8.75
C ALA A 173 0.23 -11.59 -7.76
N ILE A 174 0.48 -11.03 -6.58
CA ILE A 174 -0.51 -10.76 -5.54
C ILE A 174 -0.47 -9.26 -5.25
N ILE A 175 -1.61 -8.60 -5.35
CA ILE A 175 -1.77 -7.22 -4.91
C ILE A 175 -2.39 -7.24 -3.51
N LEU A 176 -1.79 -6.50 -2.57
CA LEU A 176 -2.33 -6.24 -1.25
C LEU A 176 -2.78 -4.78 -1.21
N SER A 177 -4.03 -4.54 -0.81
CA SER A 177 -4.61 -3.20 -0.73
C SER A 177 -5.43 -2.99 0.55
N GLY A 178 -5.68 -1.74 0.91
CA GLY A 178 -6.46 -1.32 2.07
C GLY A 178 -7.60 -0.38 1.69
N HIS A 179 -7.67 0.80 2.33
CA HIS A 179 -8.50 1.95 2.01
C HIS A 179 -10.01 1.78 2.23
N THR A 180 -10.62 0.75 1.66
CA THR A 180 -12.10 0.57 1.69
C THR A 180 -12.63 0.00 3.00
N HIS A 181 -11.75 -0.35 3.96
CA HIS A 181 -12.08 -0.96 5.25
C HIS A 181 -12.92 -2.25 5.15
N THR A 182 -12.86 -2.91 4.00
CA THR A 182 -13.53 -4.19 3.74
C THR A 182 -12.52 -5.26 3.39
N SER A 183 -12.83 -6.51 3.68
CA SER A 183 -11.98 -7.63 3.26
C SER A 183 -12.55 -8.26 2.01
N MET A 184 -11.73 -8.37 0.97
CA MET A 184 -12.14 -8.91 -0.32
C MET A 184 -10.96 -9.62 -0.99
N ASN A 185 -11.26 -10.75 -1.64
CA ASN A 185 -10.30 -11.45 -2.49
C ASN A 185 -10.87 -11.52 -3.91
N GLN A 186 -10.09 -11.08 -4.89
CA GLN A 186 -10.46 -11.13 -6.30
C GLN A 186 -9.38 -11.79 -7.14
N ILE A 187 -9.78 -12.70 -8.01
CA ILE A 187 -8.93 -13.26 -9.06
C ILE A 187 -9.13 -12.39 -10.30
N ILE A 188 -8.07 -11.68 -10.71
CA ILE A 188 -8.08 -10.79 -11.87
C ILE A 188 -7.72 -11.59 -13.14
N THR A 189 -6.67 -12.41 -13.03
CA THR A 189 -6.28 -13.42 -14.03
C THR A 189 -5.81 -14.67 -13.32
N PRO A 190 -5.54 -15.81 -14.00
CA PRO A 190 -5.01 -17.01 -13.34
C PRO A 190 -3.72 -16.78 -12.55
N ASP A 191 -2.91 -15.81 -12.93
CA ASP A 191 -1.61 -15.48 -12.31
C ASP A 191 -1.61 -14.14 -11.57
N LEU A 192 -2.76 -13.46 -11.44
CA LEU A 192 -2.90 -12.18 -10.75
C LEU A 192 -4.14 -12.18 -9.86
N MET A 193 -3.94 -11.97 -8.57
CA MET A 193 -5.02 -11.77 -7.61
C MET A 193 -4.82 -10.50 -6.80
N GLU A 194 -5.90 -9.96 -6.27
CA GLU A 194 -5.87 -8.89 -5.28
C GLU A 194 -6.55 -9.33 -4.00
N GLN A 195 -5.93 -8.99 -2.88
CA GLN A 195 -6.47 -9.12 -1.55
C GLN A 195 -6.59 -7.73 -0.93
N ASN A 196 -7.81 -7.26 -0.76
CA ASN A 196 -8.11 -6.05 0.01
C ASN A 196 -8.30 -6.44 1.48
N ILE A 197 -7.71 -5.66 2.39
CA ILE A 197 -7.65 -5.97 3.82
C ILE A 197 -8.34 -4.84 4.58
N SER A 198 -9.27 -5.22 5.46
CA SER A 198 -9.96 -4.28 6.32
C SER A 198 -9.03 -3.60 7.34
N GLY A 199 -9.45 -2.45 7.86
CA GLY A 199 -8.70 -1.68 8.84
C GLY A 199 -8.50 -2.43 10.16
N LEU A 200 -7.30 -2.33 10.73
CA LEU A 200 -6.94 -2.94 12.01
C LEU A 200 -7.72 -2.31 13.19
N CYS A 201 -8.04 -1.04 13.10
CA CYS A 201 -8.70 -0.27 14.15
C CYS A 201 -10.22 -0.08 13.94
N GLY A 202 -10.80 -0.84 13.02
CA GLY A 202 -12.21 -0.75 12.65
C GLY A 202 -12.49 0.30 11.56
N ALA A 203 -13.70 0.25 11.02
CA ALA A 203 -14.21 1.27 10.12
C ALA A 203 -14.69 2.49 10.91
N TRP A 204 -14.59 3.66 10.31
CA TRP A 204 -15.15 4.91 10.83
C TRP A 204 -16.67 4.87 10.81
#